data_98826f522a9de099ca4370bd1602eea2
#
_entry.id   98826f522a9de099ca4370bd1602eea2
#
_cell.length_a   1.000
_cell.length_b   1.000
_cell.length_c   1.000
_cell.angle_alpha   90.00
_cell.angle_beta   90.00
_cell.angle_gamma   90.00
#
_symmetry.space_group_name_H-M   'P 1'
#
loop_
_entity.id
_entity.type
_entity.pdbx_description
1 polymer ?
#
loop_
_entity_poly.entity_id
_entity_poly.type
_entity_poly.pdbx_seq_one_letter_code
_entity_poly.pdbx_strand_id
1 'polypeptide(L)'
;MALSGVYDLFNDKWCNQTVWIFSDTHFGDTDIKKVCPNRPSDEELVKNINSKVGRKDTLILLGDIGDIEYAKQLRGYKVLIAGNHDAGMSNYSDVFKEVYSGALIIGEKLILSHEPVEIPWMFNIHGHDHAGAKRKNHLNVCADAIGYFPINLNQYLKTGILSKVESIHRLTIDKATERKNKRMKKR
;
A
#
# COMPACT_ATOMS: atom_id res chain seq x y z
N MET A 1 1.70 -16.94 -6.30
CA MET A 1 0.28 -16.73 -6.71
C MET A 1 0.16 -15.29 -7.20
N ALA A 2 -0.19 -15.07 -8.48
CA ALA A 2 -0.20 -13.72 -9.07
C ALA A 2 -1.22 -12.79 -8.42
N LEU A 3 -0.89 -11.51 -8.32
CA LEU A 3 -1.77 -10.43 -7.88
C LEU A 3 -2.62 -9.97 -9.08
N SER A 4 -3.94 -10.01 -8.95
CA SER A 4 -4.86 -9.57 -10.00
C SER A 4 -4.78 -8.06 -10.23
N GLY A 5 -4.60 -7.63 -11.47
CA GLY A 5 -4.53 -6.21 -11.84
C GLY A 5 -3.21 -5.51 -11.54
N VAL A 6 -2.16 -6.29 -11.27
CA VAL A 6 -0.78 -5.80 -11.05
C VAL A 6 0.07 -6.11 -12.28
N TYR A 7 0.97 -5.21 -12.65
CA TYR A 7 1.89 -5.41 -13.76
C TYR A 7 2.85 -6.59 -13.53
N ASP A 8 3.20 -7.29 -14.60
CA ASP A 8 4.05 -8.49 -14.54
C ASP A 8 5.37 -8.24 -13.81
N LEU A 9 5.99 -7.08 -14.01
CA LEU A 9 7.21 -6.68 -13.31
C LEU A 9 7.11 -6.85 -11.78
N PHE A 10 6.00 -6.46 -11.18
CA PHE A 10 5.80 -6.59 -9.73
C PHE A 10 5.30 -7.98 -9.34
N ASN A 11 4.51 -8.63 -10.20
CA ASN A 11 4.11 -10.01 -10.00
C ASN A 11 5.32 -10.94 -9.97
N ASP A 12 6.28 -10.78 -10.87
CA ASP A 12 7.48 -11.60 -10.96
C ASP A 12 8.41 -11.39 -9.75
N LYS A 13 8.48 -10.14 -9.24
CA LYS A 13 9.30 -9.82 -8.09
C LYS A 13 8.69 -10.23 -6.75
N TRP A 14 7.41 -9.95 -6.55
CA TRP A 14 6.78 -10.01 -5.22
C TRP A 14 5.96 -11.26 -4.97
N CYS A 15 5.48 -11.94 -6.02
CA CYS A 15 4.46 -12.98 -5.87
C CYS A 15 5.01 -14.41 -5.76
N ASN A 16 6.11 -14.61 -5.04
CA ASN A 16 6.62 -15.96 -4.79
C ASN A 16 5.65 -16.81 -3.97
N GLN A 17 4.99 -16.21 -2.96
CA GLN A 17 3.90 -16.85 -2.18
C GLN A 17 2.77 -15.86 -1.90
N THR A 18 2.73 -15.29 -0.68
CA THR A 18 1.71 -14.33 -0.27
C THR A 18 2.32 -12.95 -0.18
N VAL A 19 1.57 -11.94 -0.63
CA VAL A 19 1.94 -10.54 -0.46
C VAL A 19 1.09 -9.94 0.66
N TRP A 20 1.76 -9.42 1.66
CA TRP A 20 1.18 -8.72 2.80
C TRP A 20 1.48 -7.23 2.69
N ILE A 21 0.54 -6.40 3.11
CA ILE A 21 0.68 -4.95 3.10
C ILE A 21 0.32 -4.36 4.45
N PHE A 22 1.11 -3.39 4.89
CA PHE A 22 0.99 -2.74 6.20
C PHE A 22 1.62 -1.35 6.16
N SER A 23 1.38 -0.50 7.15
CA SER A 23 1.96 0.84 7.23
C SER A 23 2.03 1.35 8.66
N ASP A 24 2.80 2.42 8.88
CA ASP A 24 2.83 3.23 10.09
C ASP A 24 3.20 2.41 11.34
N THR A 25 4.30 1.67 11.24
CA THR A 25 4.80 0.90 12.38
C THR A 25 5.30 1.80 13.51
N HIS A 26 5.88 2.97 13.20
CA HIS A 26 6.39 3.93 14.18
C HIS A 26 7.14 3.26 15.34
N PHE A 27 7.97 2.27 15.03
CA PHE A 27 8.76 1.57 16.05
C PHE A 27 9.64 2.53 16.82
N GLY A 28 9.66 2.41 18.16
CA GLY A 28 10.44 3.27 19.03
C GLY A 28 9.86 4.69 19.24
N ASP A 29 8.77 5.05 18.55
CA ASP A 29 8.13 6.35 18.72
C ASP A 29 7.22 6.36 19.95
N THR A 30 7.64 7.09 20.99
CA THR A 30 6.86 7.21 22.23
C THR A 30 5.68 8.18 22.08
N ASP A 31 5.72 9.09 21.12
CA ASP A 31 4.69 10.11 20.94
C ASP A 31 3.46 9.56 20.22
N ILE A 32 3.63 8.54 19.36
CA ILE A 32 2.49 7.88 18.69
C ILE A 32 1.46 7.33 19.70
N LYS A 33 1.90 6.89 20.89
CA LYS A 33 1.00 6.40 21.94
C LYS A 33 0.12 7.48 22.54
N LYS A 34 0.52 8.75 22.43
CA LYS A 34 -0.33 9.88 22.87
C LYS A 34 -1.52 10.08 21.93
N VAL A 35 -1.33 9.78 20.63
CA VAL A 35 -2.35 9.88 19.58
C VAL A 35 -3.18 8.59 19.53
N CYS A 36 -2.52 7.44 19.67
CA CYS A 36 -3.12 6.10 19.58
C CYS A 36 -2.88 5.32 20.89
N PRO A 37 -3.61 5.61 21.98
CA PRO A 37 -3.33 5.07 23.31
C PRO A 37 -3.51 3.56 23.43
N ASN A 38 -4.29 2.95 22.53
CA ASN A 38 -4.53 1.49 22.50
C ASN A 38 -3.51 0.73 21.66
N ARG A 39 -2.46 1.42 21.17
CA ARG A 39 -1.42 0.81 20.34
C ARG A 39 -0.62 -0.21 21.16
N PRO A 40 -0.37 -1.44 20.63
CA PRO A 40 0.45 -2.44 21.28
C PRO A 40 1.90 -1.99 21.46
N SER A 41 2.67 -2.72 22.26
CA SER A 41 4.12 -2.51 22.32
C SER A 41 4.78 -2.85 20.96
N ASP A 42 6.00 -2.38 20.73
CA ASP A 42 6.73 -2.65 19.49
C ASP A 42 6.99 -4.15 19.32
N GLU A 43 7.30 -4.86 20.41
CA GLU A 43 7.50 -6.31 20.41
C GLU A 43 6.20 -7.04 20.04
N GLU A 44 5.08 -6.58 20.56
CA GLU A 44 3.77 -7.16 20.25
C GLU A 44 3.39 -6.87 18.78
N LEU A 45 3.68 -5.67 18.27
CA LEU A 45 3.46 -5.32 16.88
C LEU A 45 4.31 -6.20 15.94
N VAL A 46 5.59 -6.42 16.25
CA VAL A 46 6.46 -7.37 15.51
C VAL A 46 5.85 -8.78 15.53
N LYS A 47 5.38 -9.25 16.70
CA LYS A 47 4.74 -10.55 16.83
C LYS A 47 3.46 -10.65 15.99
N ASN A 48 2.63 -9.62 15.98
CA ASN A 48 1.41 -9.56 15.20
C ASN A 48 1.70 -9.65 13.70
N ILE A 49 2.66 -8.86 13.20
CA ILE A 49 3.08 -8.89 11.80
C ILE A 49 3.63 -10.27 11.45
N ASN A 50 4.56 -10.80 12.26
CA ASN A 50 5.21 -12.08 12.02
C ASN A 50 4.27 -13.30 12.22
N SER A 51 3.13 -13.13 12.86
CA SER A 51 2.10 -14.18 12.96
C SER A 51 1.39 -14.43 11.63
N LYS A 52 1.39 -13.42 10.75
CA LYS A 52 0.79 -13.49 9.41
C LYS A 52 1.84 -13.71 8.32
N VAL A 53 2.97 -13.00 8.40
CA VAL A 53 4.02 -12.98 7.37
C VAL A 53 4.97 -14.16 7.55
N GLY A 54 5.03 -15.02 6.55
CA GLY A 54 6.00 -16.12 6.47
C GLY A 54 7.35 -15.67 5.90
N ARG A 55 8.39 -16.50 6.11
CA ARG A 55 9.76 -16.19 5.62
C ARG A 55 9.86 -16.06 4.09
N LYS A 56 8.98 -16.71 3.35
CA LYS A 56 8.96 -16.71 1.87
C LYS A 56 7.93 -15.73 1.29
N ASP A 57 7.14 -15.09 2.15
CA ASP A 57 6.17 -14.09 1.72
C ASP A 57 6.85 -12.76 1.40
N THR A 58 6.14 -11.89 0.72
CA THR A 58 6.52 -10.49 0.56
C THR A 58 5.75 -9.63 1.55
N LEU A 59 6.46 -8.73 2.24
CA LEU A 59 5.88 -7.72 3.12
C LEU A 59 6.16 -6.34 2.53
N ILE A 60 5.11 -5.65 2.10
CA ILE A 60 5.16 -4.27 1.63
C ILE A 60 4.78 -3.35 2.79
N LEU A 61 5.70 -2.47 3.17
CA LEU A 61 5.47 -1.44 4.17
C LEU A 61 5.33 -0.07 3.48
N LEU A 62 4.24 0.63 3.79
CA LEU A 62 3.93 1.93 3.18
C LEU A 62 4.35 3.09 4.10
N GLY A 63 5.59 3.04 4.58
CA GLY A 63 6.24 4.13 5.28
C GLY A 63 5.99 4.21 6.78
N ASP A 64 6.62 5.22 7.36
CA ASP A 64 6.65 5.55 8.78
C ASP A 64 7.05 4.34 9.64
N ILE A 65 8.28 3.87 9.37
CA ILE A 65 8.82 2.65 9.97
C ILE A 65 9.25 2.87 11.43
N GLY A 66 9.97 3.97 11.70
CA GLY A 66 10.59 4.23 12.99
C GLY A 66 11.90 3.46 13.19
N ASP A 67 12.10 2.85 14.37
CA ASP A 67 13.34 2.18 14.72
C ASP A 67 13.59 0.93 13.86
N ILE A 68 14.71 0.97 13.13
CA ILE A 68 15.13 -0.07 12.19
C ILE A 68 15.44 -1.41 12.86
N GLU A 69 15.81 -1.43 14.14
CA GLU A 69 16.13 -2.67 14.86
C GLU A 69 14.88 -3.56 15.04
N TYR A 70 13.71 -2.97 15.19
CA TYR A 70 12.45 -3.72 15.15
C TYR A 70 12.12 -4.19 13.73
N ALA A 71 12.35 -3.35 12.73
CA ALA A 71 12.11 -3.71 11.33
C ALA A 71 12.99 -4.87 10.84
N LYS A 72 14.21 -5.04 11.39
CA LYS A 72 15.08 -6.21 11.14
C LYS A 72 14.42 -7.52 11.57
N GLN A 73 13.59 -7.51 12.60
CA GLN A 73 12.93 -8.70 13.15
C GLN A 73 11.72 -9.16 12.31
N LEU A 74 11.24 -8.31 11.38
CA LEU A 74 10.13 -8.64 10.50
C LEU A 74 10.56 -9.68 9.46
N ARG A 75 9.66 -10.64 9.20
CA ARG A 75 9.87 -11.74 8.24
C ARG A 75 9.53 -11.32 6.81
N GLY A 76 9.98 -12.12 5.86
CA GLY A 76 9.64 -12.02 4.46
C GLY A 76 10.61 -11.20 3.62
N TYR A 77 10.32 -11.14 2.33
CA TYR A 77 10.96 -10.21 1.38
C TYR A 77 10.36 -8.82 1.62
N LYS A 78 11.17 -7.92 2.18
CA LYS A 78 10.68 -6.62 2.64
C LYS A 78 10.84 -5.56 1.57
N VAL A 79 9.73 -4.85 1.28
CA VAL A 79 9.66 -3.71 0.35
C VAL A 79 9.19 -2.50 1.14
N LEU A 80 9.84 -1.36 0.99
CA LEU A 80 9.47 -0.09 1.61
C LEU A 80 9.07 0.92 0.55
N ILE A 81 7.93 1.57 0.75
CA ILE A 81 7.58 2.85 0.15
C ILE A 81 7.67 3.87 1.28
N ALA A 82 8.68 4.74 1.24
CA ALA A 82 9.00 5.64 2.34
C ALA A 82 7.88 6.62 2.68
N GLY A 83 7.68 6.86 3.96
CA GLY A 83 6.77 7.86 4.51
C GLY A 83 7.47 9.17 4.86
N ASN A 84 6.70 10.10 5.39
CA ASN A 84 7.20 11.43 5.73
C ASN A 84 8.08 11.46 7.00
N HIS A 85 8.00 10.44 7.85
CA HIS A 85 8.88 10.28 9.03
C HIS A 85 10.11 9.40 8.75
N ASP A 86 10.21 8.80 7.55
CA ASP A 86 11.34 7.93 7.24
C ASP A 86 12.60 8.76 6.92
N ALA A 87 13.70 8.43 7.55
CA ALA A 87 15.01 8.97 7.21
C ALA A 87 15.39 8.58 5.77
N GLY A 88 16.37 9.28 5.19
CA GLY A 88 16.81 9.02 3.82
C GLY A 88 17.04 7.54 3.50
N MET A 89 16.79 7.14 2.25
CA MET A 89 16.75 5.73 1.78
C MET A 89 17.98 4.89 2.15
N SER A 90 19.13 5.51 2.34
CA SER A 90 20.37 4.80 2.74
C SER A 90 20.26 4.09 4.10
N ASN A 91 19.39 4.54 4.98
CA ASN A 91 19.25 3.98 6.33
C ASN A 91 18.49 2.64 6.32
N TYR A 92 17.78 2.33 5.25
CA TYR A 92 16.92 1.16 5.16
C TYR A 92 17.43 0.04 4.24
N SER A 93 18.49 0.30 3.45
CA SER A 93 19.00 -0.63 2.43
C SER A 93 19.47 -1.99 2.98
N ASP A 94 19.89 -2.04 4.25
CA ASP A 94 20.35 -3.29 4.87
C ASP A 94 19.19 -4.18 5.33
N VAL A 95 18.00 -3.62 5.46
CA VAL A 95 16.81 -4.31 5.98
C VAL A 95 15.79 -4.59 4.89
N PHE A 96 15.59 -3.61 4.01
CA PHE A 96 14.64 -3.71 2.90
C PHE A 96 15.35 -4.08 1.60
N LYS A 97 14.78 -5.02 0.86
CA LYS A 97 15.30 -5.46 -0.44
C LYS A 97 14.99 -4.46 -1.55
N GLU A 98 13.92 -3.72 -1.39
CA GLU A 98 13.53 -2.63 -2.28
C GLU A 98 13.08 -1.44 -1.44
N VAL A 99 13.52 -0.23 -1.81
CA VAL A 99 13.11 1.03 -1.17
C VAL A 99 12.73 2.04 -2.25
N TYR A 100 11.55 2.59 -2.13
CA TYR A 100 11.00 3.60 -3.02
C TYR A 100 10.70 4.88 -2.23
N SER A 101 11.11 6.03 -2.77
CA SER A 101 10.99 7.34 -2.12
C SER A 101 9.62 8.00 -2.28
N GLY A 102 8.69 7.38 -2.96
CA GLY A 102 7.37 7.96 -3.20
C GLY A 102 6.37 6.96 -3.75
N ALA A 103 5.19 7.46 -4.09
CA ALA A 103 4.08 6.65 -4.59
C ALA A 103 4.47 5.79 -5.81
N LEU A 104 4.00 4.55 -5.83
CA LEU A 104 4.34 3.56 -6.84
C LEU A 104 3.08 3.06 -7.54
N ILE A 105 3.00 3.28 -8.84
CA ILE A 105 1.94 2.74 -9.69
C ILE A 105 2.32 1.29 -10.05
N ILE A 106 1.58 0.33 -9.51
CA ILE A 106 1.89 -1.09 -9.67
C ILE A 106 0.92 -1.82 -10.61
N GLY A 107 -0.07 -1.13 -11.14
CA GLY A 107 -1.05 -1.66 -12.07
C GLY A 107 -1.82 -0.53 -12.75
N GLU A 108 -2.62 -0.84 -13.78
CA GLU A 108 -3.41 0.18 -14.50
C GLU A 108 -4.33 0.99 -13.59
N LYS A 109 -4.79 0.37 -12.50
CA LYS A 109 -5.77 0.95 -11.57
C LYS A 109 -5.30 0.91 -10.11
N LEU A 110 -4.03 0.61 -9.85
CA LEU A 110 -3.54 0.40 -8.50
C LEU A 110 -2.27 1.21 -8.23
N ILE A 111 -2.33 2.02 -7.19
CA ILE A 111 -1.23 2.82 -6.67
C ILE A 111 -1.01 2.50 -5.19
N LEU A 112 0.24 2.36 -4.80
CA LEU A 112 0.69 2.28 -3.41
C LEU A 112 1.38 3.58 -3.02
N SER A 113 1.09 4.10 -1.85
CA SER A 113 1.72 5.32 -1.34
C SER A 113 1.70 5.33 0.18
N HIS A 114 2.54 6.15 0.80
CA HIS A 114 2.39 6.43 2.22
C HIS A 114 1.18 7.35 2.46
N GLU A 115 1.23 8.56 1.94
CA GLU A 115 0.12 9.51 2.01
C GLU A 115 -1.01 9.14 1.02
N PRO A 116 -2.28 9.44 1.34
CA PRO A 116 -3.38 9.20 0.42
C PRO A 116 -3.27 10.07 -0.84
N VAL A 117 -3.40 9.45 -2.01
CA VAL A 117 -3.32 10.09 -3.33
C VAL A 117 -4.66 9.94 -4.06
N GLU A 118 -5.27 11.07 -4.41
CA GLU A 118 -6.57 11.13 -5.10
C GLU A 118 -6.40 11.11 -6.62
N ILE A 119 -6.57 9.95 -7.25
CA ILE A 119 -6.63 9.79 -8.70
C ILE A 119 -7.96 9.13 -9.07
N PRO A 120 -8.86 9.79 -9.81
CA PRO A 120 -10.24 9.31 -10.02
C PRO A 120 -10.37 7.91 -10.64
N TRP A 121 -9.36 7.48 -11.41
CA TRP A 121 -9.34 6.18 -12.11
C TRP A 121 -8.35 5.18 -11.49
N MET A 122 -7.91 5.41 -10.26
CA MET A 122 -7.05 4.50 -9.54
C MET A 122 -7.61 4.15 -8.17
N PHE A 123 -7.27 2.97 -7.70
CA PHE A 123 -7.45 2.54 -6.32
C PHE A 123 -6.15 2.78 -5.58
N ASN A 124 -6.19 3.54 -4.51
CA ASN A 124 -5.02 3.84 -3.69
C ASN A 124 -5.02 2.98 -2.42
N ILE A 125 -3.93 2.27 -2.18
CA ILE A 125 -3.64 1.65 -0.89
C ILE A 125 -2.57 2.52 -0.23
N HIS A 126 -2.86 3.00 0.98
CA HIS A 126 -2.02 3.99 1.65
C HIS A 126 -1.99 3.77 3.17
N GLY A 127 -1.08 4.45 3.84
CA GLY A 127 -0.97 4.59 5.29
C GLY A 127 -1.35 5.99 5.77
N HIS A 128 -0.53 6.54 6.65
CA HIS A 128 -0.51 7.92 7.13
C HIS A 128 -1.74 8.36 7.95
N ASP A 129 -2.93 7.97 7.59
CA ASP A 129 -4.17 8.40 8.25
C ASP A 129 -4.51 7.48 9.43
N HIS A 130 -3.98 7.80 10.61
CA HIS A 130 -4.22 7.07 11.86
C HIS A 130 -5.68 7.12 12.32
N ALA A 131 -6.45 8.13 11.89
CA ALA A 131 -7.86 8.27 12.20
C ALA A 131 -8.75 7.30 11.39
N GLY A 132 -8.22 6.72 10.31
CA GLY A 132 -8.93 5.73 9.51
C GLY A 132 -10.09 6.29 8.71
N ALA A 133 -10.00 7.52 8.20
CA ALA A 133 -11.04 8.15 7.41
C ALA A 133 -11.37 7.32 6.16
N LYS A 134 -12.65 7.03 5.94
CA LYS A 134 -13.11 6.31 4.75
C LYS A 134 -13.11 7.22 3.53
N ARG A 135 -12.43 6.79 2.46
CA ARG A 135 -12.37 7.49 1.17
C ARG A 135 -12.81 6.56 0.05
N LYS A 136 -13.42 7.13 -1.00
CA LYS A 136 -13.78 6.35 -2.20
C LYS A 136 -12.51 5.89 -2.91
N ASN A 137 -12.47 4.65 -3.38
CA ASN A 137 -11.33 4.04 -4.06
C ASN A 137 -10.02 4.03 -3.24
N HIS A 138 -10.13 3.96 -1.92
CA HIS A 138 -9.00 3.91 -1.01
C HIS A 138 -9.08 2.71 -0.08
N LEU A 139 -7.91 2.19 0.29
CA LEU A 139 -7.71 1.30 1.41
C LEU A 139 -6.61 1.88 2.30
N ASN A 140 -6.97 2.31 3.49
CA ASN A 140 -6.01 2.69 4.52
C ASN A 140 -5.50 1.43 5.22
N VAL A 141 -4.18 1.22 5.20
CA VAL A 141 -3.48 0.09 5.85
C VAL A 141 -2.58 0.55 7.00
N CYS A 142 -2.81 1.77 7.50
CA CYS A 142 -2.19 2.26 8.73
C CYS A 142 -2.47 1.28 9.88
N ALA A 143 -1.46 0.96 10.66
CA ALA A 143 -1.54 0.01 11.78
C ALA A 143 -2.74 0.26 12.69
N ASP A 144 -2.97 1.51 13.06
CA ASP A 144 -4.03 1.93 13.97
C ASP A 144 -5.42 1.82 13.34
N ALA A 145 -5.51 1.94 12.02
CA ALA A 145 -6.77 1.83 11.28
C ALA A 145 -7.23 0.38 11.05
N ILE A 146 -6.30 -0.59 11.03
CA ILE A 146 -6.58 -1.99 10.66
C ILE A 146 -6.37 -2.99 11.80
N GLY A 147 -6.21 -2.51 13.03
CA GLY A 147 -6.11 -3.37 14.21
C GLY A 147 -4.79 -4.11 14.34
N TYR A 148 -3.70 -3.56 13.84
CA TYR A 148 -2.31 -3.99 14.05
C TYR A 148 -1.91 -5.34 13.42
N PHE A 149 -2.65 -5.78 12.39
CA PHE A 149 -2.30 -6.96 11.59
C PHE A 149 -2.24 -6.62 10.11
N PRO A 150 -1.22 -7.11 9.36
CA PRO A 150 -1.11 -6.84 7.93
C PRO A 150 -2.25 -7.47 7.13
N ILE A 151 -2.62 -6.81 6.04
CA ILE A 151 -3.65 -7.27 5.11
C ILE A 151 -3.02 -8.17 4.05
N ASN A 152 -3.68 -9.28 3.76
CA ASN A 152 -3.33 -10.16 2.64
C ASN A 152 -3.75 -9.51 1.31
N LEU A 153 -2.79 -8.93 0.58
CA LEU A 153 -3.06 -8.22 -0.67
C LEU A 153 -3.62 -9.14 -1.76
N ASN A 154 -3.15 -10.40 -1.83
CA ASN A 154 -3.67 -11.37 -2.81
C ASN A 154 -5.17 -11.61 -2.60
N GLN A 155 -5.60 -11.80 -1.36
CA GLN A 155 -7.01 -12.00 -1.03
C GLN A 155 -7.82 -10.73 -1.26
N TYR A 156 -7.29 -9.57 -0.86
CA TYR A 156 -7.98 -8.30 -1.02
C TYR A 156 -8.25 -7.99 -2.50
N LEU A 157 -7.27 -8.12 -3.38
CA LEU A 157 -7.44 -7.85 -4.81
C LEU A 157 -8.39 -8.85 -5.49
N LYS A 158 -8.46 -10.10 -5.00
CA LYS A 158 -9.42 -11.11 -5.49
C LYS A 158 -10.88 -10.76 -5.20
N THR A 159 -11.17 -9.83 -4.31
CA THR A 159 -12.55 -9.34 -4.10
C THR A 159 -13.11 -8.59 -5.31
N GLY A 160 -12.28 -8.34 -6.33
CA GLY A 160 -12.67 -7.60 -7.53
C GLY A 160 -12.78 -6.09 -7.30
N ILE A 161 -12.15 -5.56 -6.24
CA ILE A 161 -12.22 -4.12 -5.91
C ILE A 161 -11.81 -3.23 -7.09
N LEU A 162 -10.80 -3.64 -7.87
CA LEU A 162 -10.32 -2.87 -9.01
C LEU A 162 -11.33 -2.80 -10.17
N SER A 163 -12.28 -3.72 -10.26
CA SER A 163 -13.34 -3.68 -11.27
C SER A 163 -14.34 -2.53 -11.03
N LYS A 164 -14.43 -2.05 -9.80
CA LYS A 164 -15.27 -0.93 -9.40
C LYS A 164 -14.67 0.43 -9.72
N VAL A 165 -13.37 0.47 -10.04
CA VAL A 165 -12.66 1.69 -10.43
C VAL A 165 -12.83 1.92 -11.93
N GLU A 166 -13.25 3.11 -12.31
CA GLU A 166 -13.43 3.48 -13.70
C GLU A 166 -12.09 3.57 -14.43
N SER A 167 -12.02 3.01 -15.66
CA SER A 167 -10.79 3.04 -16.44
C SER A 167 -10.62 4.39 -17.13
N ILE A 168 -9.44 4.99 -17.02
CA ILE A 168 -9.10 6.22 -17.79
C ILE A 168 -9.24 6.00 -19.30
N HIS A 169 -8.88 4.82 -19.78
CA HIS A 169 -8.98 4.45 -21.20
C HIS A 169 -10.44 4.53 -21.66
N ARG A 170 -11.37 3.97 -20.88
CA ARG A 170 -12.81 4.04 -21.18
C ARG A 170 -13.31 5.47 -21.20
N LEU A 171 -12.99 6.26 -20.17
CA LEU A 171 -13.36 7.68 -20.10
C LEU A 171 -12.85 8.48 -21.31
N THR A 172 -11.63 8.20 -21.77
CA THR A 172 -11.02 8.88 -22.92
C THR A 172 -11.74 8.53 -24.22
N ILE A 173 -12.09 7.24 -24.42
CA ILE A 173 -12.82 6.77 -25.58
C ILE A 173 -14.23 7.35 -25.60
N ASP A 174 -14.94 7.31 -24.47
CA ASP A 174 -16.30 7.83 -24.37
C ASP A 174 -16.35 9.33 -24.70
N LYS A 175 -15.43 10.13 -24.16
CA LYS A 175 -15.31 11.55 -24.48
C LYS A 175 -14.97 11.82 -25.95
N ALA A 176 -14.12 11.01 -26.56
CA ALA A 176 -13.78 11.13 -27.99
C ALA A 176 -15.00 10.82 -28.87
N THR A 177 -15.77 9.78 -28.51
CA THR A 177 -16.99 9.39 -29.20
C THR A 177 -18.08 10.46 -29.08
N GLU A 178 -18.29 11.02 -27.90
CA GLU A 178 -19.22 12.15 -27.72
C GLU A 178 -18.86 13.36 -28.58
N ARG A 179 -17.58 13.73 -28.65
CA ARG A 179 -17.10 14.83 -29.48
C ARG A 179 -17.35 14.57 -30.98
N LYS A 180 -17.11 13.33 -31.43
CA LYS A 180 -17.39 12.92 -32.81
C LYS A 180 -18.88 13.06 -33.12
N ASN A 181 -19.74 12.54 -32.28
CA ASN A 181 -21.19 12.57 -32.43
C ASN A 181 -21.75 14.02 -32.44
N LYS A 182 -21.22 14.91 -31.57
CA LYS A 182 -21.59 16.34 -31.57
C LYS A 182 -21.19 17.06 -32.88
N ARG A 183 -20.05 16.70 -33.49
CA ARG A 183 -19.61 17.27 -34.77
C ARG A 183 -20.47 16.79 -35.95
N MET A 184 -20.89 15.53 -35.92
CA MET A 184 -21.78 14.97 -36.96
C MET A 184 -23.18 15.56 -36.93
N LYS A 185 -23.71 15.92 -35.74
CA LYS A 185 -25.02 16.59 -35.59
C LYS A 185 -25.03 18.08 -35.98
N LYS A 186 -23.86 18.70 -36.15
CA LYS A 186 -23.69 20.11 -36.56
C LYS A 186 -23.42 20.26 -38.05
N ARG A 187 -23.32 19.18 -38.81
CA ARG A 187 -23.26 19.13 -40.27
C ARG A 187 -24.62 18.71 -40.85
#